data_704258670af76fe321e3926610306381
#
_entry.id   704258670af76fe321e3926610306381
#
_cell.length_a   1.000
_cell.length_b   1.000
_cell.length_c   1.000
_cell.angle_alpha   90.00
_cell.angle_beta   90.00
_cell.angle_gamma   90.00
#
_symmetry.space_group_name_H-M   'P 1'
#
loop_
_entity.id
_entity.type
_entity.pdbx_description
1 polymer ?
#
loop_
_entity_poly.entity_id
_entity_poly.type
_entity_poly.pdbx_seq_one_letter_code
_entity_poly.pdbx_strand_id
1 'polypeptide(L)'
;MAKEKFERSKPHVNVGTIGHVDHGKTTLTAALTRVCHEVWGSGASVAFDGIDNAPEEKERGITIATSHVEYDSPIRHYAHVDCPGHADYVKNMITGAAQMDGAILVCSAADGPMPQTREHILLSRQVGVPYIVVFLNKADMVDDEELLELVEMEVRELLSDYDFPGDDTPIVIGSALMALEGKDDNEMGTTAVKKLVEALDDYIPEPERAVDQPFLMPIEDVFSISGRGTVVTGRVERGIIKTGEEIEIVGIEATTKTTCTGVEMFRKMLDEGRAGENIGALLRGTKRDEVQRGQVLAKPGSITPHTVFESEVYVLSKDEGGRHTPFFKGYRPQFYFRTTDVTGSCELPEGTEMVMPGDNVKLVVTLIAPIAMEEGLRFAVREGGRTVGAGVVAKIIE
;
A
#
# COMPACT_ATOMS: atom_id res chain seq x y z
N MET A 1 -1.14 -32.52 5.98
CA MET A 1 -2.33 -32.30 5.16
C MET A 1 -1.88 -31.57 3.91
N ALA A 2 -2.38 -31.93 2.72
CA ALA A 2 -2.14 -31.16 1.50
C ALA A 2 -2.84 -29.79 1.67
N LYS A 3 -2.15 -28.70 1.31
CA LYS A 3 -2.77 -27.37 1.30
C LYS A 3 -3.85 -27.32 0.22
N GLU A 4 -4.90 -26.58 0.48
CA GLU A 4 -5.94 -26.32 -0.50
C GLU A 4 -5.37 -25.57 -1.71
N LYS A 5 -5.97 -25.78 -2.88
CA LYS A 5 -5.64 -25.06 -4.10
C LYS A 5 -6.52 -23.83 -4.18
N PHE A 6 -5.95 -22.69 -4.53
CA PHE A 6 -6.71 -21.45 -4.76
C PHE A 6 -7.41 -21.54 -6.12
N GLU A 7 -8.70 -21.23 -6.16
CA GLU A 7 -9.49 -21.16 -7.39
C GLU A 7 -9.83 -19.70 -7.71
N ARG A 8 -9.45 -19.24 -8.90
CA ARG A 8 -9.77 -17.91 -9.42
C ARG A 8 -11.18 -17.84 -9.97
N SER A 9 -12.18 -17.80 -9.09
CA SER A 9 -13.60 -17.79 -9.48
C SER A 9 -14.16 -16.38 -9.72
N LYS A 10 -13.48 -15.33 -9.21
CA LYS A 10 -13.90 -13.93 -9.28
C LYS A 10 -12.71 -13.03 -9.66
N PRO A 11 -12.96 -11.83 -10.24
CA PRO A 11 -11.94 -10.81 -10.41
C PRO A 11 -11.27 -10.46 -9.07
N HIS A 12 -9.96 -10.31 -9.10
CA HIS A 12 -9.15 -10.00 -7.93
C HIS A 12 -8.83 -8.50 -7.85
N VAL A 13 -9.17 -7.88 -6.72
CA VAL A 13 -8.94 -6.44 -6.46
C VAL A 13 -8.21 -6.28 -5.13
N ASN A 14 -7.15 -5.47 -5.13
CA ASN A 14 -6.42 -5.12 -3.91
C ASN A 14 -6.97 -3.82 -3.34
N VAL A 15 -7.43 -3.87 -2.12
CA VAL A 15 -7.87 -2.69 -1.37
C VAL A 15 -7.10 -2.60 -0.05
N GLY A 16 -7.21 -1.50 0.65
CA GLY A 16 -6.67 -1.43 2.00
C GLY A 16 -7.16 -0.21 2.74
N THR A 17 -7.02 -0.25 4.07
CA THR A 17 -7.40 0.83 4.96
C THR A 17 -6.26 1.81 5.17
N ILE A 18 -6.56 3.10 5.00
CA ILE A 18 -5.68 4.24 5.27
C ILE A 18 -6.40 5.23 6.20
N GLY A 19 -5.67 6.12 6.83
CA GLY A 19 -6.23 7.14 7.72
C GLY A 19 -5.48 7.26 9.04
N HIS A 20 -5.92 8.17 9.89
CA HIS A 20 -5.26 8.51 11.15
C HIS A 20 -5.23 7.32 12.14
N VAL A 21 -4.27 7.36 13.08
CA VAL A 21 -4.25 6.44 14.23
C VAL A 21 -5.56 6.57 15.03
N ASP A 22 -6.04 5.49 15.61
CA ASP A 22 -7.28 5.41 16.40
C ASP A 22 -8.60 5.75 15.66
N HIS A 23 -8.58 5.97 14.34
CA HIS A 23 -9.81 6.11 13.55
C HIS A 23 -10.52 4.77 13.27
N GLY A 24 -9.94 3.63 13.69
CA GLY A 24 -10.57 2.31 13.65
C GLY A 24 -10.37 1.53 12.38
N LYS A 25 -9.22 1.69 11.68
CA LYS A 25 -8.86 0.95 10.46
C LYS A 25 -8.89 -0.56 10.67
N THR A 26 -8.15 -1.06 11.64
CA THR A 26 -8.08 -2.49 11.98
C THR A 26 -9.42 -3.05 12.44
N THR A 27 -10.20 -2.24 13.17
CA THR A 27 -11.58 -2.61 13.55
C THR A 27 -12.47 -2.78 12.32
N LEU A 28 -12.36 -1.86 11.34
CA LEU A 28 -13.10 -1.95 10.08
C LEU A 28 -12.65 -3.15 9.27
N THR A 29 -11.34 -3.42 9.20
CA THR A 29 -10.79 -4.60 8.51
C THR A 29 -11.36 -5.90 9.11
N ALA A 30 -11.42 -6.02 10.43
CA ALA A 30 -12.06 -7.15 11.10
C ALA A 30 -13.57 -7.23 10.80
N ALA A 31 -14.26 -6.08 10.85
CA ALA A 31 -15.70 -6.02 10.55
C ALA A 31 -16.00 -6.43 9.09
N LEU A 32 -15.18 -6.01 8.12
CA LEU A 32 -15.30 -6.41 6.72
C LEU A 32 -15.22 -7.93 6.56
N THR A 33 -14.20 -8.58 7.14
CA THR A 33 -14.06 -10.04 7.05
C THR A 33 -15.25 -10.76 7.69
N ARG A 34 -15.76 -10.25 8.82
CA ARG A 34 -16.90 -10.81 9.51
C ARG A 34 -18.18 -10.66 8.70
N VAL A 35 -18.49 -9.44 8.23
CA VAL A 35 -19.75 -9.17 7.51
C VAL A 35 -19.77 -9.94 6.18
N CYS A 36 -18.67 -9.98 5.43
CA CYS A 36 -18.58 -10.76 4.20
C CYS A 36 -18.78 -12.26 4.46
N HIS A 37 -18.23 -12.78 5.55
CA HIS A 37 -18.43 -14.18 5.94
C HIS A 37 -19.90 -14.48 6.32
N GLU A 38 -20.52 -13.64 7.13
CA GLU A 38 -21.89 -13.84 7.63
C GLU A 38 -22.94 -13.62 6.54
N VAL A 39 -22.77 -12.60 5.69
CA VAL A 39 -23.76 -12.21 4.69
C VAL A 39 -23.65 -13.03 3.41
N TRP A 40 -22.42 -13.30 2.94
CA TRP A 40 -22.16 -13.94 1.65
C TRP A 40 -21.47 -15.30 1.74
N GLY A 41 -21.18 -15.77 2.96
CA GLY A 41 -20.56 -17.08 3.18
C GLY A 41 -19.11 -17.17 2.70
N SER A 42 -18.43 -16.05 2.55
CA SER A 42 -17.11 -15.97 1.96
C SER A 42 -16.00 -15.83 2.98
N GLY A 43 -14.88 -16.52 2.74
CA GLY A 43 -13.68 -16.41 3.54
C GLY A 43 -13.84 -16.89 4.98
N ALA A 44 -12.92 -16.49 5.83
CA ALA A 44 -12.96 -16.69 7.28
C ALA A 44 -13.11 -15.35 7.97
N SER A 45 -13.99 -15.26 8.97
CA SER A 45 -14.01 -14.11 9.87
C SER A 45 -12.69 -14.06 10.65
N VAL A 46 -11.98 -12.94 10.53
CA VAL A 46 -10.71 -12.71 11.23
C VAL A 46 -10.97 -11.76 12.39
N ALA A 47 -10.69 -12.22 13.61
CA ALA A 47 -10.83 -11.38 14.80
C ALA A 47 -9.76 -10.25 14.80
N PHE A 48 -10.04 -9.15 15.49
CA PHE A 48 -9.12 -8.03 15.64
C PHE A 48 -7.70 -8.47 16.04
N ASP A 49 -7.59 -9.30 17.10
CA ASP A 49 -6.31 -9.86 17.59
C ASP A 49 -5.62 -10.79 16.58
N GLY A 50 -6.32 -11.20 15.54
CA GLY A 50 -5.79 -12.02 14.46
C GLY A 50 -5.17 -11.18 13.33
N ILE A 51 -5.49 -9.89 13.25
CA ILE A 51 -4.92 -8.91 12.31
C ILE A 51 -3.65 -8.32 12.92
N ASP A 52 -3.74 -7.68 14.08
CA ASP A 52 -2.61 -7.17 14.86
C ASP A 52 -2.02 -8.28 15.73
N ASN A 53 -1.12 -9.06 15.16
CA ASN A 53 -0.61 -10.29 15.80
C ASN A 53 0.68 -10.11 16.59
N ALA A 54 1.52 -9.09 16.24
CA ALA A 54 2.80 -8.90 16.88
C ALA A 54 2.63 -8.54 18.37
N PRO A 55 3.48 -9.07 19.28
CA PRO A 55 3.40 -8.72 20.70
C PRO A 55 3.46 -7.21 20.96
N GLU A 56 4.24 -6.48 20.18
CA GLU A 56 4.40 -5.03 20.29
C GLU A 56 3.15 -4.27 19.84
N GLU A 57 2.43 -4.76 18.82
CA GLU A 57 1.14 -4.22 18.37
C GLU A 57 0.07 -4.38 19.46
N LYS A 58 0.02 -5.54 20.07
CA LYS A 58 -0.92 -5.84 21.18
C LYS A 58 -0.62 -5.03 22.44
N GLU A 59 0.64 -4.80 22.77
CA GLU A 59 1.05 -4.00 23.91
C GLU A 59 0.74 -2.51 23.72
N ARG A 60 0.95 -2.00 22.52
CA ARG A 60 0.74 -0.57 22.19
C ARG A 60 -0.68 -0.25 21.72
N GLY A 61 -1.45 -1.24 21.29
CA GLY A 61 -2.78 -1.06 20.70
C GLY A 61 -2.78 -0.33 19.35
N ILE A 62 -1.68 -0.41 18.61
CA ILE A 62 -1.52 0.23 17.30
C ILE A 62 -0.93 -0.73 16.28
N THR A 63 -1.37 -0.66 15.03
CA THR A 63 -0.81 -1.42 13.92
C THR A 63 0.57 -0.87 13.56
N ILE A 64 1.56 -1.74 13.48
CA ILE A 64 2.96 -1.44 13.14
C ILE A 64 3.32 -1.94 11.75
N ALA A 65 3.04 -3.21 11.48
CA ALA A 65 3.27 -3.84 10.18
C ALA A 65 1.98 -3.89 9.36
N THR A 66 2.12 -3.98 8.04
CA THR A 66 0.96 -4.26 7.18
C THR A 66 0.45 -5.68 7.43
N SER A 67 -0.86 -5.83 7.54
CA SER A 67 -1.51 -7.13 7.66
C SER A 67 -2.39 -7.39 6.43
N HIS A 68 -2.41 -8.64 5.97
CA HIS A 68 -3.15 -9.03 4.77
C HIS A 68 -4.27 -9.99 5.15
N VAL A 69 -5.50 -9.64 4.75
CA VAL A 69 -6.68 -10.50 4.87
C VAL A 69 -7.39 -10.65 3.52
N GLU A 70 -8.22 -11.67 3.38
CA GLU A 70 -9.05 -11.88 2.18
C GLU A 70 -10.53 -11.95 2.54
N TYR A 71 -11.38 -11.43 1.68
CA TYR A 71 -12.83 -11.61 1.71
C TYR A 71 -13.43 -11.44 0.32
N ASP A 72 -14.63 -11.95 0.08
CA ASP A 72 -15.33 -11.80 -1.18
C ASP A 72 -16.62 -10.99 -1.01
N SER A 73 -16.90 -10.17 -2.01
CA SER A 73 -18.25 -9.71 -2.32
C SER A 73 -18.96 -10.74 -3.22
N PRO A 74 -20.21 -10.54 -3.57
CA PRO A 74 -20.89 -11.39 -4.57
C PRO A 74 -20.15 -11.50 -5.90
N ILE A 75 -19.45 -10.44 -6.32
CA ILE A 75 -18.86 -10.33 -7.66
C ILE A 75 -17.33 -10.28 -7.68
N ARG A 76 -16.65 -10.02 -6.55
CA ARG A 76 -15.18 -9.82 -6.49
C ARG A 76 -14.54 -10.55 -5.32
N HIS A 77 -13.27 -10.89 -5.53
CA HIS A 77 -12.35 -11.31 -4.47
C HIS A 77 -11.44 -10.15 -4.09
N TYR A 78 -11.44 -9.78 -2.80
CA TYR A 78 -10.63 -8.70 -2.26
C TYR A 78 -9.44 -9.24 -1.47
N ALA A 79 -8.24 -8.81 -1.84
CA ALA A 79 -7.09 -8.84 -0.96
C ALA A 79 -7.02 -7.49 -0.25
N HIS A 80 -7.07 -7.49 1.07
CA HIS A 80 -7.11 -6.28 1.87
C HIS A 80 -5.83 -6.12 2.69
N VAL A 81 -5.22 -4.94 2.58
CA VAL A 81 -4.03 -4.54 3.33
C VAL A 81 -4.44 -3.58 4.44
N ASP A 82 -4.31 -4.00 5.69
CA ASP A 82 -4.46 -3.09 6.83
C ASP A 82 -3.17 -2.32 7.05
N CYS A 83 -3.22 -1.00 6.89
CA CYS A 83 -2.06 -0.12 6.98
C CYS A 83 -1.94 0.54 8.35
N PRO A 84 -0.70 0.71 8.89
CA PRO A 84 -0.50 1.47 10.11
C PRO A 84 -0.92 2.93 9.94
N GLY A 85 -1.46 3.51 11.02
CA GLY A 85 -1.89 4.91 11.05
C GLY A 85 -0.88 5.87 11.65
N HIS A 86 0.09 5.36 12.42
CA HIS A 86 1.04 6.19 13.17
C HIS A 86 2.18 6.71 12.28
N ALA A 87 2.57 7.96 12.49
CA ALA A 87 3.61 8.64 11.69
C ALA A 87 4.97 7.90 11.66
N ASP A 88 5.33 7.20 12.74
CA ASP A 88 6.58 6.44 12.80
C ASP A 88 6.63 5.25 11.82
N TYR A 89 5.47 4.76 11.36
CA TYR A 89 5.34 3.58 10.50
C TYR A 89 4.91 3.92 9.06
N VAL A 90 5.04 5.18 8.66
CA VAL A 90 4.68 5.65 7.31
C VAL A 90 5.37 4.85 6.20
N LYS A 91 6.58 4.32 6.41
CA LYS A 91 7.23 3.42 5.46
C LYS A 91 6.39 2.19 5.15
N ASN A 92 5.79 1.58 6.16
CA ASN A 92 4.92 0.41 5.98
C ASN A 92 3.60 0.81 5.31
N MET A 93 3.06 2.00 5.65
CA MET A 93 1.89 2.58 4.98
C MET A 93 2.15 2.78 3.48
N ILE A 94 3.28 3.40 3.10
CA ILE A 94 3.66 3.61 1.70
C ILE A 94 3.75 2.27 0.95
N THR A 95 4.39 1.26 1.56
CA THR A 95 4.51 -0.08 0.97
C THR A 95 3.14 -0.74 0.77
N GLY A 96 2.25 -0.63 1.76
CA GLY A 96 0.90 -1.15 1.67
C GLY A 96 0.07 -0.42 0.61
N ALA A 97 0.09 0.92 0.62
CA ALA A 97 -0.65 1.73 -0.33
C ALA A 97 -0.22 1.48 -1.80
N ALA A 98 1.07 1.28 -2.05
CA ALA A 98 1.56 0.96 -3.39
C ALA A 98 1.01 -0.36 -3.98
N GLN A 99 0.42 -1.20 -3.14
CA GLN A 99 -0.18 -2.47 -3.55
C GLN A 99 -1.67 -2.35 -3.89
N MET A 100 -2.31 -1.22 -3.57
CA MET A 100 -3.77 -1.06 -3.68
C MET A 100 -4.21 -0.65 -5.09
N ASP A 101 -5.31 -1.22 -5.53
CA ASP A 101 -6.09 -0.78 -6.69
C ASP A 101 -7.12 0.28 -6.29
N GLY A 102 -7.44 0.35 -5.00
CA GLY A 102 -8.23 1.39 -4.37
C GLY A 102 -8.04 1.39 -2.85
N ALA A 103 -8.18 2.53 -2.20
CA ALA A 103 -8.06 2.67 -0.76
C ALA A 103 -9.39 2.96 -0.09
N ILE A 104 -9.54 2.49 1.15
CA ILE A 104 -10.63 2.86 2.05
C ILE A 104 -10.06 3.87 3.04
N LEU A 105 -10.43 5.13 2.88
CA LEU A 105 -10.09 6.17 3.84
C LEU A 105 -11.01 6.07 5.05
N VAL A 106 -10.44 5.72 6.19
CA VAL A 106 -11.17 5.65 7.45
C VAL A 106 -10.95 6.95 8.23
N CYS A 107 -12.02 7.72 8.39
CA CYS A 107 -12.04 8.96 9.13
C CYS A 107 -13.06 8.85 10.27
N SER A 108 -12.69 9.27 11.48
CA SER A 108 -13.63 9.34 12.60
C SER A 108 -14.62 10.45 12.36
N ALA A 109 -15.91 10.15 12.43
CA ALA A 109 -16.99 11.16 12.34
C ALA A 109 -16.98 12.12 13.54
N ALA A 110 -16.46 11.69 14.69
CA ALA A 110 -16.37 12.52 15.88
C ALA A 110 -15.16 13.46 15.88
N ASP A 111 -14.04 13.06 15.25
CA ASP A 111 -12.78 13.81 15.30
C ASP A 111 -12.53 14.60 14.00
N GLY A 112 -13.13 14.19 12.87
CA GLY A 112 -12.88 14.75 11.55
C GLY A 112 -11.51 14.39 10.98
N PRO A 113 -11.09 15.03 9.87
CA PRO A 113 -9.78 14.82 9.27
C PRO A 113 -8.63 15.30 10.16
N MET A 114 -7.71 14.40 10.47
CA MET A 114 -6.55 14.60 11.34
C MET A 114 -5.25 14.67 10.51
N PRO A 115 -4.09 15.06 11.08
CA PRO A 115 -2.85 15.25 10.32
C PRO A 115 -2.44 14.05 9.48
N GLN A 116 -2.51 12.81 10.02
CA GLN A 116 -2.17 11.62 9.23
C GLN A 116 -3.24 11.31 8.16
N THR A 117 -4.49 11.75 8.30
CA THR A 117 -5.50 11.64 7.25
C THR A 117 -5.01 12.35 5.99
N ARG A 118 -4.53 13.59 6.13
CA ARG A 118 -3.96 14.40 5.04
C ARG A 118 -2.71 13.74 4.44
N GLU A 119 -1.78 13.32 5.28
CA GLU A 119 -0.55 12.64 4.85
C GLU A 119 -0.84 11.36 4.09
N HIS A 120 -1.80 10.54 4.53
CA HIS A 120 -2.16 9.28 3.88
C HIS A 120 -2.83 9.50 2.51
N ILE A 121 -3.68 10.51 2.36
CA ILE A 121 -4.28 10.86 1.06
C ILE A 121 -3.18 11.30 0.09
N LEU A 122 -2.30 12.21 0.52
CA LEU A 122 -1.15 12.67 -0.26
C LEU A 122 -0.27 11.51 -0.71
N LEU A 123 0.13 10.65 0.22
CA LEU A 123 0.99 9.50 -0.08
C LEU A 123 0.31 8.50 -1.01
N SER A 124 -0.98 8.24 -0.84
CA SER A 124 -1.75 7.37 -1.74
C SER A 124 -1.75 7.92 -3.16
N ARG A 125 -1.93 9.24 -3.32
CA ARG A 125 -1.82 9.89 -4.63
C ARG A 125 -0.43 9.72 -5.25
N GLN A 126 0.63 9.88 -4.45
CA GLN A 126 2.01 9.79 -4.91
C GLN A 126 2.41 8.37 -5.33
N VAL A 127 2.00 7.35 -4.59
CA VAL A 127 2.27 5.95 -4.95
C VAL A 127 1.34 5.42 -6.04
N GLY A 128 0.36 6.22 -6.47
CA GLY A 128 -0.49 5.94 -7.62
C GLY A 128 -1.75 5.13 -7.31
N VAL A 129 -2.26 5.18 -6.07
CA VAL A 129 -3.60 4.66 -5.76
C VAL A 129 -4.64 5.45 -6.57
N PRO A 130 -5.40 4.79 -7.46
CA PRO A 130 -6.25 5.52 -8.38
C PRO A 130 -7.62 5.91 -7.81
N TYR A 131 -8.12 5.18 -6.82
CA TYR A 131 -9.46 5.35 -6.26
C TYR A 131 -9.44 5.37 -4.74
N ILE A 132 -10.27 6.23 -4.14
CA ILE A 132 -10.53 6.25 -2.70
C ILE A 132 -12.04 6.12 -2.48
N VAL A 133 -12.44 5.28 -1.53
CA VAL A 133 -13.79 5.23 -0.95
C VAL A 133 -13.66 5.61 0.52
N VAL A 134 -14.59 6.38 1.05
CA VAL A 134 -14.50 6.87 2.43
C VAL A 134 -15.45 6.10 3.34
N PHE A 135 -14.98 5.76 4.53
CA PHE A 135 -15.80 5.27 5.63
C PHE A 135 -15.70 6.25 6.80
N LEU A 136 -16.77 7.03 7.05
CA LEU A 136 -16.89 7.87 8.25
C LEU A 136 -17.28 6.98 9.42
N ASN A 137 -16.26 6.58 10.17
CA ASN A 137 -16.36 5.63 11.27
C ASN A 137 -16.75 6.32 12.58
N LYS A 138 -17.17 5.54 13.57
CA LYS A 138 -17.61 5.99 14.91
C LYS A 138 -18.83 6.93 14.86
N ALA A 139 -19.67 6.78 13.84
CA ALA A 139 -20.88 7.60 13.70
C ALA A 139 -21.88 7.37 14.86
N ASP A 140 -21.81 6.22 15.53
CA ASP A 140 -22.55 5.92 16.74
C ASP A 140 -22.22 6.82 17.95
N MET A 141 -21.14 7.59 17.86
CA MET A 141 -20.72 8.56 18.89
C MET A 141 -21.21 9.99 18.59
N VAL A 142 -21.87 10.21 17.46
CA VAL A 142 -22.28 11.54 16.98
C VAL A 142 -23.79 11.58 16.87
N ASP A 143 -24.43 12.38 17.75
CA ASP A 143 -25.90 12.57 17.77
C ASP A 143 -26.36 13.73 16.87
N ASP A 144 -25.42 14.53 16.33
CA ASP A 144 -25.67 15.74 15.55
C ASP A 144 -25.46 15.48 14.06
N GLU A 145 -26.54 15.48 13.28
CA GLU A 145 -26.50 15.31 11.82
C GLU A 145 -25.73 16.44 11.12
N GLU A 146 -25.79 17.68 11.62
CA GLU A 146 -25.06 18.82 11.04
C GLU A 146 -23.54 18.63 11.17
N LEU A 147 -23.08 17.98 12.25
CA LEU A 147 -21.67 17.66 12.44
C LEU A 147 -21.22 16.58 11.46
N LEU A 148 -22.04 15.57 11.19
CA LEU A 148 -21.74 14.53 10.19
C LEU A 148 -21.60 15.14 8.79
N GLU A 149 -22.52 16.01 8.40
CA GLU A 149 -22.47 16.75 7.12
C GLU A 149 -21.21 17.62 7.02
N LEU A 150 -20.83 18.30 8.10
CA LEU A 150 -19.63 19.14 8.12
C LEU A 150 -18.37 18.30 7.91
N VAL A 151 -18.23 17.18 8.63
CA VAL A 151 -17.08 16.28 8.48
C VAL A 151 -17.03 15.67 7.07
N GLU A 152 -18.19 15.32 6.50
CA GLU A 152 -18.25 14.84 5.11
C GLU A 152 -17.74 15.91 4.13
N MET A 153 -18.16 17.17 4.29
CA MET A 153 -17.70 18.28 3.45
C MET A 153 -16.19 18.51 3.57
N GLU A 154 -15.64 18.49 4.79
CA GLU A 154 -14.19 18.63 5.01
C GLU A 154 -13.38 17.50 4.35
N VAL A 155 -13.89 16.27 4.39
CA VAL A 155 -13.23 15.13 3.73
C VAL A 155 -13.29 15.28 2.20
N ARG A 156 -14.41 15.73 1.63
CA ARG A 156 -14.55 15.97 0.19
C ARG A 156 -13.62 17.06 -0.31
N GLU A 157 -13.54 18.19 0.42
CA GLU A 157 -12.61 19.28 0.13
C GLU A 157 -11.17 18.77 0.17
N LEU A 158 -10.81 18.04 1.23
CA LEU A 158 -9.49 17.48 1.39
C LEU A 158 -9.09 16.50 0.26
N LEU A 159 -10.01 15.66 -0.20
CA LEU A 159 -9.77 14.78 -1.34
C LEU A 159 -9.53 15.57 -2.62
N SER A 160 -10.32 16.64 -2.84
CA SER A 160 -10.19 17.53 -4.00
C SER A 160 -8.85 18.27 -4.01
N ASP A 161 -8.36 18.70 -2.86
CA ASP A 161 -7.05 19.35 -2.69
C ASP A 161 -5.88 18.46 -3.14
N TYR A 162 -6.06 17.14 -3.08
CA TYR A 162 -5.05 16.15 -3.50
C TYR A 162 -5.38 15.46 -4.83
N ASP A 163 -6.17 16.11 -5.70
CA ASP A 163 -6.53 15.63 -7.04
C ASP A 163 -7.34 14.31 -7.06
N PHE A 164 -8.07 13.99 -6.02
CA PHE A 164 -9.10 12.97 -6.06
C PHE A 164 -10.47 13.62 -6.32
N PRO A 165 -11.42 12.93 -6.97
CA PRO A 165 -12.74 13.49 -7.27
C PRO A 165 -13.62 13.55 -6.01
N GLY A 166 -13.36 14.51 -5.11
CA GLY A 166 -14.01 14.61 -3.80
C GLY A 166 -15.53 14.60 -3.86
N ASP A 167 -16.12 15.30 -4.83
CA ASP A 167 -17.58 15.36 -4.99
C ASP A 167 -18.19 14.01 -5.41
N ASP A 168 -17.49 13.25 -6.25
CA ASP A 168 -17.95 11.96 -6.78
C ASP A 168 -17.52 10.77 -5.92
N THR A 169 -16.64 10.98 -4.94
CA THR A 169 -16.13 9.91 -4.06
C THR A 169 -17.24 9.36 -3.17
N PRO A 170 -17.51 8.05 -3.17
CA PRO A 170 -18.46 7.43 -2.27
C PRO A 170 -18.04 7.60 -0.80
N ILE A 171 -18.96 8.09 0.02
CA ILE A 171 -18.80 8.20 1.47
C ILE A 171 -19.89 7.38 2.15
N VAL A 172 -19.47 6.44 3.00
CA VAL A 172 -20.36 5.60 3.80
C VAL A 172 -20.18 5.97 5.27
N ILE A 173 -21.28 6.25 5.94
CA ILE A 173 -21.32 6.62 7.37
C ILE A 173 -21.70 5.38 8.17
N GLY A 174 -20.92 5.07 9.24
CA GLY A 174 -21.20 3.90 10.06
C GLY A 174 -20.29 3.73 11.27
N SER A 175 -20.40 2.57 11.89
CA SER A 175 -19.59 2.15 13.04
C SER A 175 -19.03 0.76 12.80
N ALA A 176 -17.74 0.69 12.61
CA ALA A 176 -17.03 -0.59 12.47
C ALA A 176 -17.13 -1.45 13.73
N LEU A 177 -17.18 -0.83 14.93
CA LEU A 177 -17.33 -1.54 16.18
C LEU A 177 -18.71 -2.20 16.28
N MET A 178 -19.77 -1.48 15.96
CA MET A 178 -21.13 -2.05 15.94
C MET A 178 -21.21 -3.22 14.96
N ALA A 179 -20.66 -3.07 13.76
CA ALA A 179 -20.59 -4.15 12.78
C ALA A 179 -19.81 -5.35 13.31
N LEU A 180 -18.66 -5.12 13.98
CA LEU A 180 -17.85 -6.20 14.58
C LEU A 180 -18.56 -6.91 15.72
N GLU A 181 -19.42 -6.21 16.46
CA GLU A 181 -20.27 -6.80 17.51
C GLU A 181 -21.59 -7.43 17.00
N GLY A 182 -21.87 -7.32 15.71
CA GLY A 182 -23.10 -7.81 15.09
C GLY A 182 -24.34 -6.98 15.41
N LYS A 183 -24.13 -5.72 15.76
CA LYS A 183 -25.18 -4.74 15.97
C LYS A 183 -25.46 -3.97 14.67
N ASP A 184 -26.66 -3.46 14.50
CA ASP A 184 -27.07 -2.73 13.32
C ASP A 184 -28.10 -1.62 13.61
N ASP A 185 -27.99 -1.03 14.80
CA ASP A 185 -28.87 0.06 15.21
C ASP A 185 -28.70 1.25 14.24
N ASN A 186 -29.82 1.80 13.77
CA ASN A 186 -29.86 2.85 12.76
C ASN A 186 -29.09 2.54 11.45
N GLU A 187 -28.96 1.27 11.09
CA GLU A 187 -28.18 0.81 9.92
C GLU A 187 -26.69 1.21 9.93
N MET A 188 -26.13 1.59 11.09
CA MET A 188 -24.74 2.05 11.21
C MET A 188 -23.72 0.93 11.37
N GLY A 189 -24.15 -0.30 11.66
CA GLY A 189 -23.28 -1.45 11.86
C GLY A 189 -23.10 -2.31 10.60
N THR A 190 -23.68 -3.51 10.62
CA THR A 190 -23.57 -4.50 9.55
C THR A 190 -24.05 -3.94 8.20
N THR A 191 -25.16 -3.16 8.18
CA THR A 191 -25.70 -2.53 6.97
C THR A 191 -24.71 -1.52 6.38
N ALA A 192 -24.08 -0.67 7.20
CA ALA A 192 -23.08 0.29 6.73
C ALA A 192 -21.87 -0.40 6.10
N VAL A 193 -21.32 -1.45 6.74
CA VAL A 193 -20.20 -2.21 6.18
C VAL A 193 -20.59 -2.92 4.88
N LYS A 194 -21.82 -3.40 4.76
CA LYS A 194 -22.35 -3.97 3.52
C LYS A 194 -22.42 -2.91 2.42
N LYS A 195 -22.95 -1.71 2.71
CA LYS A 195 -22.96 -0.55 1.79
C LYS A 195 -21.53 -0.16 1.35
N LEU A 196 -20.54 -0.28 2.25
CA LEU A 196 -19.14 -0.03 1.90
C LEU A 196 -18.62 -1.03 0.86
N VAL A 197 -18.90 -2.33 1.04
CA VAL A 197 -18.49 -3.35 0.07
C VAL A 197 -19.18 -3.15 -1.28
N GLU A 198 -20.46 -2.79 -1.30
CA GLU A 198 -21.20 -2.42 -2.51
C GLU A 198 -20.56 -1.19 -3.19
N ALA A 199 -20.18 -0.18 -2.42
CA ALA A 199 -19.48 1.00 -2.95
C ALA A 199 -18.11 0.66 -3.55
N LEU A 200 -17.36 -0.28 -2.94
CA LEU A 200 -16.10 -0.78 -3.52
C LEU A 200 -16.33 -1.51 -4.85
N ASP A 201 -17.39 -2.34 -4.91
CA ASP A 201 -17.76 -3.08 -6.11
C ASP A 201 -18.15 -2.16 -7.27
N ASP A 202 -18.88 -1.09 -6.99
CA ASP A 202 -19.42 -0.16 -7.99
C ASP A 202 -18.40 0.90 -8.43
N TYR A 203 -17.61 1.42 -7.50
CA TYR A 203 -16.74 2.59 -7.75
C TYR A 203 -15.34 2.23 -8.24
N ILE A 204 -14.75 1.13 -7.77
CA ILE A 204 -13.43 0.71 -8.21
C ILE A 204 -13.62 -0.17 -9.46
N PRO A 205 -13.12 0.22 -10.64
CA PRO A 205 -13.22 -0.64 -11.84
C PRO A 205 -12.35 -1.89 -11.68
N GLU A 206 -12.61 -2.91 -12.50
CA GLU A 206 -11.73 -4.07 -12.58
C GLU A 206 -10.36 -3.62 -13.09
N PRO A 207 -9.27 -3.86 -12.32
CA PRO A 207 -7.96 -3.35 -12.70
C PRO A 207 -7.39 -4.07 -13.92
N GLU A 208 -6.86 -3.31 -14.87
CA GLU A 208 -6.07 -3.88 -15.97
C GLU A 208 -4.75 -4.45 -15.42
N ARG A 209 -4.47 -5.70 -15.77
CA ARG A 209 -3.27 -6.42 -15.30
C ARG A 209 -2.26 -6.60 -16.41
N ALA A 210 -1.05 -6.15 -16.20
CA ALA A 210 0.06 -6.26 -17.16
C ALA A 210 0.65 -7.71 -17.19
N VAL A 211 -0.18 -8.71 -17.50
CA VAL A 211 0.20 -10.14 -17.47
C VAL A 211 1.14 -10.52 -18.63
N ASP A 212 1.12 -9.78 -19.73
CA ASP A 212 1.94 -10.05 -20.91
C ASP A 212 3.37 -9.49 -20.82
N GLN A 213 3.66 -8.73 -19.76
CA GLN A 213 5.00 -8.19 -19.51
C GLN A 213 5.89 -9.19 -18.78
N PRO A 214 7.23 -9.00 -18.79
CA PRO A 214 8.15 -9.81 -17.99
C PRO A 214 7.81 -9.73 -16.51
N PHE A 215 7.84 -10.88 -15.81
CA PHE A 215 7.53 -10.96 -14.39
C PHE A 215 8.40 -10.01 -13.56
N LEU A 216 7.75 -9.30 -12.62
CA LEU A 216 8.38 -8.46 -11.61
C LEU A 216 7.52 -8.47 -10.34
N MET A 217 8.17 -8.71 -9.20
CA MET A 217 7.54 -8.65 -7.87
C MET A 217 8.50 -7.99 -6.86
N PRO A 218 8.19 -6.80 -6.34
CA PRO A 218 8.91 -6.22 -5.21
C PRO A 218 8.79 -7.08 -3.96
N ILE A 219 9.89 -7.28 -3.25
CA ILE A 219 9.92 -8.06 -2.00
C ILE A 219 9.49 -7.16 -0.85
N GLU A 220 8.44 -7.56 -0.15
CA GLU A 220 7.89 -6.88 1.02
C GLU A 220 8.44 -7.49 2.31
N ASP A 221 8.32 -8.82 2.47
CA ASP A 221 8.80 -9.53 3.63
C ASP A 221 9.53 -10.82 3.26
N VAL A 222 10.39 -11.29 4.18
CA VAL A 222 11.20 -12.50 4.03
C VAL A 222 11.02 -13.41 5.24
N PHE A 223 10.55 -14.62 4.99
CA PHE A 223 10.29 -15.63 6.02
C PHE A 223 11.15 -16.88 5.81
N SER A 224 11.52 -17.52 6.92
CA SER A 224 12.12 -18.84 6.92
C SER A 224 11.10 -19.86 7.42
N ILE A 225 10.74 -20.82 6.59
CA ILE A 225 9.79 -21.87 6.94
C ILE A 225 10.53 -23.18 7.12
N SER A 226 10.49 -23.75 8.34
CA SER A 226 11.12 -25.04 8.64
C SER A 226 10.68 -26.12 7.66
N GLY A 227 11.65 -26.79 7.04
CA GLY A 227 11.43 -27.87 6.06
C GLY A 227 11.00 -27.40 4.65
N ARG A 228 10.80 -26.09 4.42
CA ARG A 228 10.40 -25.55 3.11
C ARG A 228 11.41 -24.56 2.52
N GLY A 229 12.18 -23.86 3.35
CA GLY A 229 13.18 -22.89 2.93
C GLY A 229 12.75 -21.43 3.09
N THR A 230 13.32 -20.55 2.29
CA THR A 230 13.02 -19.12 2.30
C THR A 230 11.80 -18.82 1.43
N VAL A 231 10.87 -18.05 1.99
CA VAL A 231 9.69 -17.53 1.31
C VAL A 231 9.78 -16.02 1.33
N VAL A 232 9.57 -15.40 0.18
CA VAL A 232 9.44 -13.95 0.07
C VAL A 232 8.01 -13.60 -0.34
N THR A 233 7.46 -12.54 0.22
CA THR A 233 6.13 -12.06 -0.09
C THR A 233 6.17 -10.73 -0.83
N GLY A 234 5.16 -10.47 -1.63
CA GLY A 234 4.96 -9.22 -2.34
C GLY A 234 3.80 -9.29 -3.31
N ARG A 235 3.40 -8.14 -3.81
CA ARG A 235 2.46 -8.04 -4.92
C ARG A 235 3.20 -8.22 -6.25
N VAL A 236 2.69 -9.07 -7.11
CA VAL A 236 3.18 -9.16 -8.49
C VAL A 236 2.83 -7.87 -9.23
N GLU A 237 3.83 -7.07 -9.56
CA GLU A 237 3.66 -5.77 -10.24
C GLU A 237 3.25 -5.99 -11.70
N ARG A 238 3.88 -6.96 -12.37
CA ARG A 238 3.61 -7.34 -13.77
C ARG A 238 4.02 -8.78 -14.07
N GLY A 239 3.48 -9.31 -15.15
CA GLY A 239 3.81 -10.64 -15.66
C GLY A 239 3.21 -11.78 -14.86
N ILE A 240 3.75 -12.96 -15.09
CA ILE A 240 3.35 -14.21 -14.46
C ILE A 240 4.60 -14.95 -14.00
N ILE A 241 4.53 -15.58 -12.83
CA ILE A 241 5.54 -16.52 -12.32
C ILE A 241 4.94 -17.89 -12.14
N LYS A 242 5.63 -18.94 -12.60
CA LYS A 242 5.24 -20.33 -12.42
C LYS A 242 6.20 -21.10 -11.53
N THR A 243 5.68 -22.11 -10.87
CA THR A 243 6.52 -23.05 -10.12
C THR A 243 7.49 -23.74 -11.07
N GLY A 244 8.79 -23.73 -10.71
CA GLY A 244 9.88 -24.30 -11.50
C GLY A 244 10.64 -23.29 -12.35
N GLU A 245 10.19 -22.04 -12.47
CA GLU A 245 10.87 -21.01 -13.26
C GLU A 245 12.12 -20.45 -12.56
N GLU A 246 13.16 -20.18 -13.37
CA GLU A 246 14.34 -19.43 -12.94
C GLU A 246 13.99 -17.94 -12.87
N ILE A 247 14.40 -17.29 -11.78
CA ILE A 247 14.21 -15.87 -11.51
C ILE A 247 15.50 -15.24 -10.99
N GLU A 248 15.58 -13.92 -11.06
CA GLU A 248 16.66 -13.14 -10.47
C GLU A 248 16.16 -12.34 -9.27
N ILE A 249 17.02 -12.21 -8.27
CA ILE A 249 16.88 -11.29 -7.14
C ILE A 249 17.74 -10.06 -7.47
N VAL A 250 17.11 -8.90 -7.65
CA VAL A 250 17.74 -7.69 -8.20
C VAL A 250 17.61 -6.51 -7.23
N GLY A 251 18.68 -5.73 -7.10
CA GLY A 251 18.72 -4.51 -6.30
C GLY A 251 19.43 -4.68 -4.95
N ILE A 252 19.89 -3.58 -4.38
CA ILE A 252 20.60 -3.43 -3.10
C ILE A 252 21.96 -4.11 -3.11
N GLU A 253 22.02 -5.38 -3.47
CA GLU A 253 23.22 -6.20 -3.57
C GLU A 253 23.43 -6.72 -4.99
N ALA A 254 24.46 -7.53 -5.16
CA ALA A 254 24.72 -8.18 -6.46
C ALA A 254 23.55 -9.07 -6.87
N THR A 255 23.16 -8.98 -8.14
CA THR A 255 22.06 -9.79 -8.70
C THR A 255 22.40 -11.28 -8.59
N THR A 256 21.49 -12.05 -8.03
CA THR A 256 21.61 -13.51 -7.87
C THR A 256 20.47 -14.22 -8.56
N LYS A 257 20.72 -15.49 -8.95
CA LYS A 257 19.71 -16.35 -9.59
C LYS A 257 19.20 -17.38 -8.61
N THR A 258 17.92 -17.67 -8.70
CA THR A 258 17.26 -18.71 -7.93
C THR A 258 16.12 -19.34 -8.75
N THR A 259 15.45 -20.34 -8.19
CA THR A 259 14.28 -20.99 -8.80
C THR A 259 13.09 -20.83 -7.86
N CYS A 260 11.97 -20.41 -8.37
CA CYS A 260 10.69 -20.41 -7.66
C CYS A 260 10.20 -21.88 -7.56
N THR A 261 10.15 -22.44 -6.36
CA THR A 261 9.73 -23.83 -6.14
C THR A 261 8.28 -23.99 -5.72
N GLY A 262 7.59 -22.88 -5.49
CA GLY A 262 6.18 -22.87 -5.14
C GLY A 262 5.65 -21.45 -5.03
N VAL A 263 4.38 -21.30 -5.30
CA VAL A 263 3.64 -20.03 -5.18
C VAL A 263 2.46 -20.26 -4.25
N GLU A 264 2.25 -19.35 -3.31
CA GLU A 264 1.15 -19.41 -2.34
C GLU A 264 0.45 -18.05 -2.26
N MET A 265 -0.85 -18.07 -2.05
CA MET A 265 -1.66 -16.90 -1.72
C MET A 265 -2.64 -17.28 -0.61
N PHE A 266 -2.69 -16.50 0.48
CA PHE A 266 -3.53 -16.78 1.65
C PHE A 266 -3.44 -18.23 2.16
N ARG A 267 -2.21 -18.77 2.24
CA ARG A 267 -1.90 -20.16 2.65
C ARG A 267 -2.42 -21.26 1.71
N LYS A 268 -2.98 -20.92 0.55
CA LYS A 268 -3.40 -21.84 -0.51
C LYS A 268 -2.33 -21.91 -1.59
N MET A 269 -2.13 -23.09 -2.19
CA MET A 269 -1.15 -23.27 -3.26
C MET A 269 -1.69 -22.78 -4.60
N LEU A 270 -0.80 -22.18 -5.39
CA LEU A 270 -1.07 -21.78 -6.78
C LEU A 270 -0.08 -22.47 -7.72
N ASP A 271 -0.53 -22.75 -8.96
CA ASP A 271 0.35 -23.22 -10.03
C ASP A 271 1.20 -22.05 -10.58
N GLU A 272 0.65 -20.85 -10.55
CA GLU A 272 1.29 -19.61 -11.00
C GLU A 272 0.76 -18.40 -10.21
N GLY A 273 1.60 -17.36 -10.07
CA GLY A 273 1.21 -16.04 -9.56
C GLY A 273 1.14 -15.04 -10.71
N ARG A 274 0.09 -14.20 -10.74
CA ARG A 274 -0.20 -13.25 -11.82
C ARG A 274 -0.11 -11.80 -11.33
N ALA A 275 0.14 -10.89 -12.27
CA ALA A 275 0.08 -9.45 -12.01
C ALA A 275 -1.16 -9.07 -11.20
N GLY A 276 -0.95 -8.30 -10.14
CA GLY A 276 -1.97 -7.88 -9.18
C GLY A 276 -2.14 -8.79 -7.97
N GLU A 277 -1.66 -10.02 -7.97
CA GLU A 277 -1.81 -10.94 -6.84
C GLU A 277 -0.73 -10.73 -5.79
N ASN A 278 -1.12 -10.76 -4.51
CA ASN A 278 -0.20 -10.79 -3.36
C ASN A 278 0.18 -12.23 -3.07
N ILE A 279 1.42 -12.60 -3.34
CA ILE A 279 1.88 -13.98 -3.26
C ILE A 279 3.08 -14.15 -2.33
N GLY A 280 3.23 -15.38 -1.84
CA GLY A 280 4.48 -15.89 -1.27
C GLY A 280 5.18 -16.78 -2.29
N ALA A 281 6.41 -16.45 -2.65
CA ALA A 281 7.25 -17.27 -3.54
C ALA A 281 8.31 -18.01 -2.75
N LEU A 282 8.36 -19.34 -2.91
CA LEU A 282 9.37 -20.20 -2.30
C LEU A 282 10.62 -20.21 -3.17
N LEU A 283 11.77 -19.90 -2.57
CA LEU A 283 13.06 -19.81 -3.27
C LEU A 283 13.94 -21.02 -3.00
N ARG A 284 14.50 -21.59 -4.05
CA ARG A 284 15.41 -22.74 -3.94
C ARG A 284 16.81 -22.29 -3.56
N GLY A 285 17.37 -22.88 -2.47
CA GLY A 285 18.77 -22.69 -2.09
C GLY A 285 19.14 -21.28 -1.64
N THR A 286 18.18 -20.37 -1.54
CA THR A 286 18.39 -19.02 -1.03
C THR A 286 18.16 -19.01 0.48
N LYS A 287 19.13 -18.51 1.24
CA LYS A 287 18.99 -18.33 2.68
C LYS A 287 18.27 -17.00 2.97
N ARG A 288 17.73 -16.87 4.19
CA ARG A 288 16.99 -15.67 4.60
C ARG A 288 17.86 -14.41 4.59
N ASP A 289 19.16 -14.54 4.89
CA ASP A 289 20.14 -13.45 4.91
C ASP A 289 20.72 -13.10 3.53
N GLU A 290 20.37 -13.85 2.49
CA GLU A 290 20.77 -13.61 1.09
C GLU A 290 19.70 -12.86 0.29
N VAL A 291 18.58 -12.53 0.92
CA VAL A 291 17.45 -11.78 0.31
C VAL A 291 16.84 -10.85 1.33
N GLN A 292 16.44 -9.66 0.89
CA GLN A 292 15.89 -8.65 1.78
C GLN A 292 14.80 -7.81 1.14
N ARG A 293 13.99 -7.18 1.99
CA ARG A 293 12.99 -6.20 1.56
C ARG A 293 13.64 -5.10 0.73
N GLY A 294 12.98 -4.70 -0.35
CA GLY A 294 13.46 -3.68 -1.27
C GLY A 294 14.15 -4.19 -2.52
N GLN A 295 14.59 -5.46 -2.51
CA GLN A 295 14.94 -6.15 -3.74
C GLN A 295 13.68 -6.52 -4.52
N VAL A 296 13.83 -6.92 -5.77
CA VAL A 296 12.72 -7.45 -6.58
C VAL A 296 13.05 -8.86 -7.07
N LEU A 297 12.02 -9.71 -7.17
CA LEU A 297 12.07 -10.90 -7.99
C LEU A 297 11.70 -10.53 -9.42
N ALA A 298 12.49 -10.93 -10.38
CA ALA A 298 12.27 -10.60 -11.78
C ALA A 298 12.57 -11.77 -12.72
N LYS A 299 11.97 -11.73 -13.91
CA LYS A 299 12.40 -12.60 -15.01
C LYS A 299 13.87 -12.29 -15.34
N PRO A 300 14.72 -13.30 -15.55
CA PRO A 300 16.14 -13.07 -15.81
C PRO A 300 16.39 -12.06 -16.92
N GLY A 301 17.23 -11.05 -16.63
CA GLY A 301 17.62 -10.00 -17.55
C GLY A 301 16.54 -8.97 -17.89
N SER A 302 15.40 -8.96 -17.20
CA SER A 302 14.28 -8.03 -17.52
C SER A 302 14.35 -6.68 -16.81
N ILE A 303 15.16 -6.56 -15.76
CA ILE A 303 15.43 -5.31 -15.04
C ILE A 303 16.85 -5.34 -14.49
N THR A 304 17.45 -4.17 -14.35
CA THR A 304 18.81 -3.99 -13.83
C THR A 304 18.82 -3.05 -12.62
N PRO A 305 19.79 -3.20 -11.70
CA PRO A 305 19.94 -2.26 -10.59
C PRO A 305 20.75 -1.03 -11.04
N HIS A 306 20.36 0.16 -10.56
CA HIS A 306 20.97 1.43 -10.92
C HIS A 306 21.18 2.32 -9.69
N THR A 307 22.19 3.20 -9.76
CA THR A 307 22.53 4.15 -8.70
C THR A 307 22.38 5.59 -9.12
N VAL A 308 22.47 5.90 -10.42
CA VAL A 308 22.44 7.30 -10.91
C VAL A 308 21.35 7.47 -11.95
N PHE A 309 20.48 8.46 -11.75
CA PHE A 309 19.37 8.75 -12.66
C PHE A 309 19.00 10.23 -12.67
N GLU A 310 18.43 10.68 -13.80
CA GLU A 310 17.72 11.96 -13.89
C GLU A 310 16.27 11.76 -13.42
N SER A 311 15.75 12.72 -12.68
CA SER A 311 14.39 12.70 -12.16
C SER A 311 13.68 14.02 -12.36
N GLU A 312 12.36 13.96 -12.47
CA GLU A 312 11.48 15.12 -12.32
C GLU A 312 10.82 15.04 -10.95
N VAL A 313 11.00 16.07 -10.13
CA VAL A 313 10.56 16.09 -8.74
C VAL A 313 9.72 17.33 -8.47
N TYR A 314 8.55 17.12 -7.89
CA TYR A 314 7.76 18.16 -7.25
C TYR A 314 8.12 18.24 -5.77
N VAL A 315 8.50 19.43 -5.32
CA VAL A 315 8.85 19.68 -3.92
C VAL A 315 7.62 20.24 -3.21
N LEU A 316 7.10 19.48 -2.24
CA LEU A 316 5.89 19.87 -1.52
C LEU A 316 6.05 21.23 -0.84
N SER A 317 5.05 22.07 -0.96
CA SER A 317 4.94 23.36 -0.28
C SER A 317 4.74 23.18 1.23
N LYS A 318 4.88 24.27 1.97
CA LYS A 318 4.60 24.30 3.41
C LYS A 318 3.16 23.88 3.73
N ASP A 319 2.22 24.36 2.94
CA ASP A 319 0.78 24.15 3.17
C ASP A 319 0.37 22.69 2.89
N GLU A 320 1.13 21.99 2.03
CA GLU A 320 1.03 20.56 1.79
C GLU A 320 1.78 19.69 2.83
N GLY A 321 2.31 20.30 3.90
CA GLY A 321 3.07 19.60 4.94
C GLY A 321 4.54 19.35 4.60
N GLY A 322 5.02 19.91 3.49
CA GLY A 322 6.38 19.78 3.00
C GLY A 322 7.39 20.64 3.75
N ARG A 323 8.45 21.04 3.05
CA ARG A 323 9.53 21.87 3.61
C ARG A 323 9.08 23.32 3.82
N HIS A 324 9.72 23.99 4.78
CA HIS A 324 9.57 25.43 5.02
C HIS A 324 10.72 26.26 4.45
N THR A 325 11.82 25.60 4.06
CA THR A 325 13.06 26.23 3.61
C THR A 325 13.53 25.61 2.30
N PRO A 326 14.23 26.37 1.45
CA PRO A 326 14.84 25.81 0.25
C PRO A 326 15.90 24.75 0.58
N PHE A 327 16.23 23.93 -0.41
CA PHE A 327 17.43 23.10 -0.35
C PHE A 327 18.42 23.46 -1.45
N PHE A 328 19.67 23.08 -1.26
CA PHE A 328 20.80 23.44 -2.09
C PHE A 328 21.45 22.19 -2.68
N LYS A 329 22.42 22.39 -3.58
CA LYS A 329 23.25 21.31 -4.11
C LYS A 329 23.82 20.43 -3.00
N GLY A 330 23.78 19.13 -3.21
CA GLY A 330 24.24 18.14 -2.22
C GLY A 330 23.21 17.79 -1.15
N TYR A 331 21.96 18.21 -1.31
CA TYR A 331 20.86 17.76 -0.47
C TYR A 331 20.75 16.22 -0.47
N ARG A 332 20.60 15.61 0.70
CA ARG A 332 20.65 14.16 0.91
C ARG A 332 19.44 13.63 1.65
N PRO A 333 18.27 13.56 1.01
CA PRO A 333 17.07 12.95 1.58
C PRO A 333 17.06 11.44 1.42
N GLN A 334 15.97 10.82 1.88
CA GLN A 334 15.61 9.42 1.60
C GLN A 334 14.67 9.35 0.42
N PHE A 335 14.98 8.46 -0.53
CA PHE A 335 14.18 8.15 -1.70
C PHE A 335 13.47 6.82 -1.47
N TYR A 336 12.15 6.83 -1.52
CA TYR A 336 11.30 5.66 -1.29
C TYR A 336 10.88 5.07 -2.63
N PHE A 337 11.41 3.90 -2.95
CA PHE A 337 11.08 3.14 -4.15
C PHE A 337 10.38 1.85 -3.75
N ARG A 338 9.20 1.57 -4.32
CA ARG A 338 8.46 0.33 -4.04
C ARG A 338 8.41 0.00 -2.54
N THR A 339 9.17 -0.98 -2.08
CA THR A 339 9.13 -1.48 -0.70
C THR A 339 10.30 -1.02 0.17
N THR A 340 11.19 -0.15 -0.33
CA THR A 340 12.38 0.31 0.41
C THR A 340 12.65 1.80 0.27
N ASP A 341 13.52 2.29 1.14
CA ASP A 341 14.10 3.63 1.07
C ASP A 341 15.62 3.55 0.96
N VAL A 342 16.18 4.48 0.20
CA VAL A 342 17.62 4.62 0.01
C VAL A 342 18.00 6.10 0.09
N THR A 343 19.06 6.41 0.81
CA THR A 343 19.61 7.76 0.84
C THR A 343 20.27 8.08 -0.51
N GLY A 344 20.00 9.27 -1.04
CA GLY A 344 20.62 9.75 -2.27
C GLY A 344 21.04 11.21 -2.16
N SER A 345 22.02 11.61 -2.94
CA SER A 345 22.44 13.02 -3.09
C SER A 345 21.84 13.62 -4.35
N CYS A 346 21.35 14.86 -4.24
CA CYS A 346 20.76 15.60 -5.35
C CYS A 346 21.77 16.58 -5.95
N GLU A 347 21.92 16.55 -7.26
CA GLU A 347 22.58 17.60 -8.02
C GLU A 347 21.52 18.43 -8.73
N LEU A 348 21.69 19.77 -8.63
CA LEU A 348 20.80 20.75 -9.25
C LEU A 348 21.23 21.03 -10.70
N PRO A 349 20.30 21.44 -11.58
CA PRO A 349 20.64 21.88 -12.91
C PRO A 349 21.63 23.06 -12.91
N GLU A 350 22.41 23.19 -14.00
CA GLU A 350 23.31 24.33 -14.17
C GLU A 350 22.54 25.67 -14.04
N GLY A 351 23.07 26.59 -13.24
CA GLY A 351 22.45 27.90 -13.00
C GLY A 351 21.37 27.91 -11.91
N THR A 352 21.05 26.78 -11.33
CA THR A 352 20.12 26.68 -10.19
C THR A 352 20.92 26.59 -8.90
N GLU A 353 20.82 27.61 -8.04
CA GLU A 353 21.50 27.63 -6.75
C GLU A 353 20.71 26.93 -5.65
N MET A 354 19.38 27.04 -5.70
CA MET A 354 18.47 26.47 -4.70
C MET A 354 17.13 26.06 -5.33
N VAL A 355 16.39 25.20 -4.63
CA VAL A 355 15.04 24.77 -4.97
C VAL A 355 14.12 25.15 -3.82
N MET A 356 13.01 25.81 -4.15
CA MET A 356 12.01 26.27 -3.21
C MET A 356 10.92 25.21 -2.99
N PRO A 357 10.29 25.19 -1.80
CA PRO A 357 9.02 24.48 -1.63
C PRO A 357 7.97 24.96 -2.66
N GLY A 358 7.28 24.03 -3.32
CA GLY A 358 6.35 24.30 -4.42
C GLY A 358 6.95 24.22 -5.82
N ASP A 359 8.26 24.07 -5.96
CA ASP A 359 8.93 23.99 -7.26
C ASP A 359 8.81 22.59 -7.89
N ASN A 360 8.74 22.60 -9.23
CA ASN A 360 9.05 21.43 -10.06
C ASN A 360 10.49 21.53 -10.55
N VAL A 361 11.31 20.52 -10.30
CA VAL A 361 12.74 20.57 -10.62
C VAL A 361 13.22 19.26 -11.25
N LYS A 362 14.15 19.38 -12.20
CA LYS A 362 14.91 18.23 -12.68
C LYS A 362 16.16 18.06 -11.83
N LEU A 363 16.35 16.86 -11.29
CA LEU A 363 17.49 16.53 -10.44
C LEU A 363 18.25 15.35 -11.02
N VAL A 364 19.58 15.37 -10.89
CA VAL A 364 20.38 14.16 -10.98
C VAL A 364 20.57 13.61 -9.58
N VAL A 365 20.14 12.38 -9.38
CA VAL A 365 20.18 11.70 -8.09
C VAL A 365 21.21 10.58 -8.13
N THR A 366 22.09 10.55 -7.11
CA THR A 366 23.03 9.45 -6.88
C THR A 366 22.67 8.75 -5.59
N LEU A 367 22.25 7.51 -5.66
CA LEU A 367 21.87 6.68 -4.52
C LEU A 367 23.10 6.02 -3.88
N ILE A 368 23.05 5.74 -2.59
CA ILE A 368 24.12 5.02 -1.86
C ILE A 368 24.10 3.51 -2.08
N ALA A 369 23.01 2.96 -2.61
CA ALA A 369 22.86 1.54 -2.95
C ALA A 369 22.06 1.41 -4.26
N PRO A 370 22.35 0.38 -5.06
CA PRO A 370 21.65 0.17 -6.33
C PRO A 370 20.21 -0.31 -6.11
N ILE A 371 19.28 0.24 -6.85
CA ILE A 371 17.86 -0.14 -6.84
C ILE A 371 17.46 -0.70 -8.20
N ALA A 372 16.68 -1.77 -8.21
CA ALA A 372 16.04 -2.27 -9.42
C ALA A 372 15.12 -1.19 -10.00
N MET A 373 15.52 -0.60 -11.13
CA MET A 373 14.97 0.65 -11.62
C MET A 373 14.69 0.58 -13.13
N GLU A 374 13.69 1.33 -13.54
CA GLU A 374 13.35 1.59 -14.94
C GLU A 374 12.81 3.02 -15.09
N GLU A 375 12.85 3.57 -16.29
CA GLU A 375 12.25 4.87 -16.58
C GLU A 375 10.74 4.82 -16.31
N GLY A 376 10.21 5.91 -15.75
CA GLY A 376 8.82 5.99 -15.32
C GLY A 376 8.56 5.51 -13.88
N LEU A 377 9.55 4.91 -13.20
CA LEU A 377 9.39 4.50 -11.80
C LEU A 377 9.16 5.73 -10.91
N ARG A 378 8.05 5.72 -10.17
CA ARG A 378 7.72 6.79 -9.21
C ARG A 378 8.41 6.55 -7.88
N PHE A 379 8.69 7.65 -7.16
CA PHE A 379 9.27 7.61 -5.83
C PHE A 379 8.78 8.79 -4.98
N ALA A 380 8.79 8.61 -3.66
CA ALA A 380 8.62 9.69 -2.70
C ALA A 380 9.97 10.14 -2.15
N VAL A 381 10.07 11.42 -1.79
CA VAL A 381 11.24 12.01 -1.13
C VAL A 381 10.87 12.36 0.30
N ARG A 382 11.65 11.88 1.27
CA ARG A 382 11.39 12.12 2.69
C ARG A 382 12.62 12.67 3.43
N GLU A 383 12.36 13.51 4.41
CA GLU A 383 13.36 14.08 5.30
C GLU A 383 12.80 14.22 6.71
N GLY A 384 13.53 13.77 7.72
CA GLY A 384 13.15 13.94 9.13
C GLY A 384 11.75 13.37 9.45
N GLY A 385 11.35 12.27 8.83
CA GLY A 385 10.05 11.65 9.04
C GLY A 385 8.89 12.27 8.27
N ARG A 386 9.14 13.28 7.40
CA ARG A 386 8.11 13.95 6.59
C ARG A 386 8.32 13.69 5.11
N THR A 387 7.24 13.57 4.36
CA THR A 387 7.28 13.60 2.90
C THR A 387 7.49 15.04 2.45
N VAL A 388 8.55 15.27 1.67
CA VAL A 388 8.95 16.60 1.20
C VAL A 388 8.90 16.74 -0.31
N GLY A 389 8.62 15.65 -1.01
CA GLY A 389 8.49 15.69 -2.46
C GLY A 389 8.10 14.34 -3.03
N ALA A 390 7.76 14.35 -4.29
CA ALA A 390 7.50 13.17 -5.10
C ALA A 390 8.10 13.36 -6.48
N GLY A 391 8.53 12.27 -7.09
CA GLY A 391 9.16 12.33 -8.40
C GLY A 391 9.02 11.07 -9.21
N VAL A 392 9.53 11.14 -10.42
CA VAL A 392 9.60 10.04 -11.37
C VAL A 392 11.01 9.95 -11.95
N VAL A 393 11.47 8.73 -12.17
CA VAL A 393 12.73 8.46 -12.90
C VAL A 393 12.50 8.82 -14.36
N ALA A 394 13.15 9.90 -14.82
CA ALA A 394 13.02 10.36 -16.20
C ALA A 394 14.00 9.65 -17.13
N LYS A 395 15.22 9.39 -16.65
CA LYS A 395 16.28 8.72 -17.41
C LYS A 395 17.29 8.05 -16.49
N ILE A 396 17.71 6.85 -16.85
CA ILE A 396 18.78 6.13 -16.16
C ILE A 396 20.14 6.55 -16.73
N ILE A 397 21.11 6.81 -15.83
CA ILE A 397 22.49 7.20 -16.21
C ILE A 397 23.46 6.06 -15.93
N GLU A 398 23.41 5.45 -14.70
CA GLU A 398 24.33 4.37 -14.28
C GLU A 398 23.63 3.39 -13.32
#